data_a35f2638b7b9f22c9b731c66f825556a
#
_entry.id   a35f2638b7b9f22c9b731c66f825556a
#
_cell.length_a   1.000
_cell.length_b   1.000
_cell.length_c   1.000
_cell.angle_alpha   90.00
_cell.angle_beta   90.00
_cell.angle_gamma   90.00
#
_symmetry.space_group_name_H-M   'P 1'
#
loop_
_entity.id
_entity.type
_entity.pdbx_description
1 polymer ?
#
loop_
_entity_poly.entity_id
_entity_poly.type
_entity_poly.pdbx_seq_one_letter_code
_entity_poly.pdbx_strand_id
1 'polypeptide(L)'
;MKFLFSLVSFILICNCADSIRAGSPPSKPISLATIDGRDWLVDSHGNPFFAHGITHASNNRNAFDFTEFSTACKRLGFNAYGYGCPPQLRGDMPYVESWNHLVPISTYRDAGSFHFIDIFDPKEQKRLEVEVKASCEKSLQNPENVIGYCWTDLGAWPLDNSTGNNWVDFIKSLPPDAPGQQVHKEFVKVWKDDGTTSQDKAFLRLIAREYFRIVGTANRKYDPDHLIFGDRFSFQTFNPAIVEEMLPYVDAIAVQPYFMESFPQQKLDEIHRCTGKPILLCDFAIRFQDGDKNISAWKLAEESVAAGKAYAEYVKAALNTSYILGVFWCNPVDTPKGFGKAGVKQGFFADGLLSRPGLHDTVQELNEYREKQTPQFGE
;
A
#
# COMPACT_ATOMS: atom_id res chain seq x y z
N MET A 1 -51.39 31.16 -71.38
CA MET A 1 -51.80 31.18 -69.95
C MET A 1 -51.06 30.03 -69.25
N LYS A 2 -49.96 30.33 -68.63
CA LYS A 2 -49.14 29.33 -67.92
C LYS A 2 -49.29 29.63 -66.45
N PHE A 3 -49.82 28.69 -65.67
CA PHE A 3 -49.89 28.75 -64.21
C PHE A 3 -48.59 28.15 -63.62
N LEU A 4 -47.84 28.96 -62.88
CA LEU A 4 -46.72 28.50 -62.04
C LEU A 4 -47.30 28.12 -60.69
N PHE A 5 -47.07 26.84 -60.27
CA PHE A 5 -47.27 26.41 -58.94
C PHE A 5 -45.90 26.52 -58.16
N SER A 6 -45.89 27.39 -57.18
CA SER A 6 -44.77 27.52 -56.27
C SER A 6 -44.93 26.53 -55.10
N LEU A 7 -43.97 25.59 -54.99
CA LEU A 7 -43.90 24.61 -53.89
C LEU A 7 -43.05 25.22 -52.75
N VAL A 8 -43.71 25.57 -51.66
CA VAL A 8 -43.00 26.02 -50.43
C VAL A 8 -42.69 24.77 -49.58
N SER A 9 -41.43 24.39 -49.57
CA SER A 9 -40.95 23.33 -48.68
C SER A 9 -40.69 23.90 -47.28
N PHE A 10 -41.47 23.46 -46.30
CA PHE A 10 -41.22 23.69 -44.88
C PHE A 10 -40.12 22.72 -44.43
N ILE A 11 -38.94 23.25 -44.11
CA ILE A 11 -37.88 22.49 -43.41
C ILE A 11 -38.17 22.60 -41.90
N LEU A 12 -38.63 21.49 -41.31
CA LEU A 12 -38.71 21.34 -39.84
C LEU A 12 -37.30 21.12 -39.32
N ILE A 13 -36.69 22.15 -38.75
CA ILE A 13 -35.44 22.00 -37.98
C ILE A 13 -35.82 21.47 -36.62
N CYS A 14 -35.66 20.15 -36.41
CA CYS A 14 -35.65 19.54 -35.08
C CYS A 14 -34.37 19.98 -34.35
N ASN A 15 -34.48 20.97 -33.48
CA ASN A 15 -33.46 21.27 -32.49
C ASN A 15 -33.49 20.18 -31.43
N CYS A 16 -32.73 19.11 -31.63
CA CYS A 16 -32.29 18.26 -30.52
C CYS A 16 -31.26 19.06 -29.71
N ALA A 17 -31.73 19.77 -28.71
CA ALA A 17 -30.85 20.24 -27.64
C ALA A 17 -30.33 19.01 -26.88
N ASP A 18 -29.17 18.51 -27.30
CA ASP A 18 -28.38 17.63 -26.43
C ASP A 18 -28.08 18.41 -25.16
N SER A 19 -28.83 18.09 -24.10
CA SER A 19 -28.48 18.48 -22.76
C SER A 19 -27.16 17.77 -22.42
N ILE A 20 -26.04 18.42 -22.71
CA ILE A 20 -24.75 18.07 -22.13
C ILE A 20 -24.99 18.19 -20.62
N ARG A 21 -25.16 17.04 -19.93
CA ARG A 21 -25.06 16.98 -18.50
C ARG A 21 -23.68 17.53 -18.18
N ALA A 22 -23.64 18.71 -17.58
CA ALA A 22 -22.43 19.22 -16.96
C ALA A 22 -21.97 18.11 -16.00
N GLY A 23 -20.91 17.40 -16.37
CA GLY A 23 -20.29 16.41 -15.52
C GLY A 23 -19.92 17.11 -14.22
N SER A 24 -20.20 16.49 -13.09
CA SER A 24 -19.68 16.96 -11.81
C SER A 24 -18.19 17.23 -11.98
N PRO A 25 -17.62 18.30 -11.39
CA PRO A 25 -16.19 18.53 -11.47
C PRO A 25 -15.47 17.26 -11.04
N PRO A 26 -14.35 16.90 -11.68
CA PRO A 26 -13.61 15.70 -11.31
C PRO A 26 -13.34 15.74 -9.81
N SER A 27 -13.64 14.65 -9.12
CA SER A 27 -13.37 14.51 -7.68
C SER A 27 -11.87 14.68 -7.46
N LYS A 28 -11.49 15.43 -6.43
CA LYS A 28 -10.07 15.56 -6.06
C LYS A 28 -9.56 14.22 -5.56
N PRO A 29 -8.32 13.83 -5.88
CA PRO A 29 -7.72 12.62 -5.30
C PRO A 29 -7.52 12.78 -3.80
N ILE A 30 -7.41 11.64 -3.10
CA ILE A 30 -7.03 11.62 -1.68
C ILE A 30 -5.62 12.20 -1.54
N SER A 31 -5.44 13.10 -0.60
CA SER A 31 -4.20 13.86 -0.41
C SER A 31 -3.75 13.84 1.05
N LEU A 32 -2.63 14.51 1.35
CA LEU A 32 -2.11 14.73 2.71
C LEU A 32 -2.31 16.17 3.13
N ALA A 33 -2.65 16.37 4.40
CA ALA A 33 -2.61 17.68 5.04
C ALA A 33 -2.14 17.56 6.50
N THR A 34 -1.38 18.55 6.96
CA THR A 34 -1.04 18.69 8.38
C THR A 34 -2.01 19.68 9.00
N ILE A 35 -2.82 19.22 9.97
CA ILE A 35 -3.83 20.02 10.67
C ILE A 35 -3.52 19.92 12.16
N ASP A 36 -3.35 21.05 12.81
CA ASP A 36 -3.01 21.16 14.24
C ASP A 36 -1.80 20.30 14.66
N GLY A 37 -0.79 20.25 13.77
CA GLY A 37 0.45 19.50 14.01
C GLY A 37 0.34 17.98 13.83
N ARG A 38 -0.75 17.49 13.23
CA ARG A 38 -0.98 16.09 12.89
C ARG A 38 -1.18 15.93 11.40
N ASP A 39 -0.59 14.87 10.83
CA ASP A 39 -0.78 14.48 9.44
C ASP A 39 -2.07 13.67 9.28
N TRP A 40 -2.84 14.02 8.25
CA TRP A 40 -4.11 13.41 7.91
C TRP A 40 -4.15 13.03 6.44
N LEU A 41 -4.86 11.95 6.13
CA LEU A 41 -5.43 11.77 4.81
C LEU A 41 -6.62 12.71 4.65
N VAL A 42 -6.79 13.27 3.46
CA VAL A 42 -7.92 14.16 3.12
C VAL A 42 -8.66 13.59 1.93
N ASP A 43 -9.95 13.36 2.06
CA ASP A 43 -10.79 12.78 1.02
C ASP A 43 -11.07 13.76 -0.14
N SER A 44 -11.77 13.28 -1.16
CA SER A 44 -12.16 14.07 -2.35
C SER A 44 -13.06 15.27 -2.03
N HIS A 45 -13.68 15.30 -0.86
CA HIS A 45 -14.54 16.40 -0.38
C HIS A 45 -13.78 17.39 0.50
N GLY A 46 -12.52 17.12 0.84
CA GLY A 46 -11.70 17.96 1.70
C GLY A 46 -11.77 17.56 3.17
N ASN A 47 -12.42 16.46 3.53
CA ASN A 47 -12.54 16.02 4.91
C ASN A 47 -11.30 15.22 5.33
N PRO A 48 -10.66 15.54 6.45
CA PRO A 48 -9.60 14.73 7.00
C PRO A 48 -10.14 13.40 7.51
N PHE A 49 -9.34 12.34 7.37
CA PHE A 49 -9.68 11.04 7.94
C PHE A 49 -8.43 10.24 8.30
N PHE A 50 -8.58 9.35 9.26
CA PHE A 50 -7.62 8.31 9.60
C PHE A 50 -8.08 7.01 8.97
N ALA A 51 -7.28 6.41 8.09
CA ALA A 51 -7.67 5.18 7.41
C ALA A 51 -7.68 4.01 8.40
N HIS A 52 -8.81 3.30 8.49
CA HIS A 52 -8.99 2.17 9.36
C HIS A 52 -9.75 1.06 8.64
N GLY A 53 -9.12 -0.11 8.51
CA GLY A 53 -9.72 -1.16 7.69
C GLY A 53 -8.99 -2.50 7.71
N ILE A 54 -9.20 -3.28 6.64
CA ILE A 54 -8.71 -4.66 6.51
C ILE A 54 -7.97 -4.83 5.18
N THR A 55 -6.85 -5.58 5.18
CA THR A 55 -6.08 -5.94 3.99
C THR A 55 -6.48 -7.30 3.43
N HIS A 56 -5.97 -7.65 2.26
CA HIS A 56 -6.08 -8.99 1.65
C HIS A 56 -7.49 -9.48 1.32
N ALA A 57 -8.45 -8.60 1.10
CA ALA A 57 -9.80 -8.99 0.71
C ALA A 57 -9.84 -9.77 -0.62
N SER A 58 -8.83 -9.60 -1.51
CA SER A 58 -8.72 -10.33 -2.77
C SER A 58 -8.06 -11.71 -2.67
N ASN A 59 -7.69 -12.14 -1.46
CA ASN A 59 -7.02 -13.43 -1.31
C ASN A 59 -7.98 -14.56 -1.67
N ASN A 60 -7.61 -15.40 -2.68
CA ASN A 60 -8.38 -16.56 -3.15
C ASN A 60 -8.67 -17.62 -2.04
N ARG A 61 -8.11 -17.44 -0.86
CA ARG A 61 -8.41 -18.27 0.32
C ARG A 61 -9.70 -17.85 1.03
N ASN A 62 -10.25 -16.69 0.70
CA ASN A 62 -11.43 -16.12 1.30
C ASN A 62 -12.67 -16.53 0.48
N ALA A 63 -13.40 -17.49 0.96
CA ALA A 63 -14.69 -17.92 0.37
C ALA A 63 -15.85 -17.11 1.00
N PHE A 64 -15.94 -15.82 0.67
CA PHE A 64 -17.05 -14.96 1.09
C PHE A 64 -17.55 -14.09 -0.06
N ASP A 65 -18.79 -13.66 0.03
CA ASP A 65 -19.37 -12.67 -0.88
C ASP A 65 -18.82 -11.27 -0.57
N PHE A 66 -18.37 -10.53 -1.60
CA PHE A 66 -17.80 -9.20 -1.42
C PHE A 66 -18.80 -8.16 -0.95
N THR A 67 -20.09 -8.30 -1.31
CA THR A 67 -21.15 -7.41 -0.85
C THR A 67 -21.44 -7.60 0.64
N GLU A 68 -21.49 -8.86 1.08
CA GLU A 68 -21.63 -9.19 2.50
C GLU A 68 -20.42 -8.70 3.31
N PHE A 69 -19.21 -8.89 2.79
CA PHE A 69 -17.98 -8.42 3.42
C PHE A 69 -17.97 -6.89 3.56
N SER A 70 -18.27 -6.17 2.48
CA SER A 70 -18.39 -4.71 2.50
C SER A 70 -19.40 -4.24 3.54
N THR A 71 -20.59 -4.84 3.54
CA THR A 71 -21.66 -4.52 4.51
C THR A 71 -21.19 -4.75 5.94
N ALA A 72 -20.49 -5.86 6.21
CA ALA A 72 -19.94 -6.16 7.53
C ALA A 72 -18.88 -5.14 7.95
N CYS A 73 -17.95 -4.77 7.04
CA CYS A 73 -16.94 -3.76 7.31
C CYS A 73 -17.55 -2.38 7.64
N LYS A 74 -18.50 -1.92 6.84
CA LYS A 74 -19.19 -0.63 7.05
C LYS A 74 -19.97 -0.60 8.36
N ARG A 75 -20.66 -1.69 8.69
CA ARG A 75 -21.38 -1.81 9.97
C ARG A 75 -20.47 -1.66 11.18
N LEU A 76 -19.22 -2.09 11.07
CA LEU A 76 -18.20 -1.94 12.11
C LEU A 76 -17.54 -0.55 12.09
N GLY A 77 -17.88 0.31 11.13
CA GLY A 77 -17.33 1.65 10.99
C GLY A 77 -15.96 1.70 10.34
N PHE A 78 -15.50 0.65 9.65
CA PHE A 78 -14.32 0.76 8.79
C PHE A 78 -14.58 1.73 7.65
N ASN A 79 -13.56 2.50 7.26
CA ASN A 79 -13.65 3.55 6.25
C ASN A 79 -12.65 3.39 5.10
N ALA A 80 -11.87 2.30 5.08
CA ALA A 80 -10.93 2.04 4.01
C ALA A 80 -10.63 0.54 3.87
N TYR A 81 -10.13 0.13 2.69
CA TYR A 81 -9.48 -1.16 2.48
C TYR A 81 -7.98 -0.98 2.37
N GLY A 82 -7.23 -1.87 2.97
CA GLY A 82 -5.79 -1.98 2.77
C GLY A 82 -5.46 -2.58 1.39
N TYR A 83 -4.19 -2.86 1.16
CA TYR A 83 -3.74 -3.49 -0.07
C TYR A 83 -4.37 -4.89 -0.29
N GLY A 84 -4.39 -5.34 -1.55
CA GLY A 84 -5.13 -6.54 -1.94
C GLY A 84 -6.64 -6.32 -1.98
N CYS A 85 -7.09 -5.10 -2.32
CA CYS A 85 -8.49 -4.79 -2.57
C CYS A 85 -8.91 -5.34 -3.95
N PRO A 86 -9.93 -6.23 -4.01
CA PRO A 86 -10.42 -6.76 -5.28
C PRO A 86 -11.18 -5.70 -6.07
N PRO A 87 -11.25 -5.83 -7.41
CA PRO A 87 -11.96 -4.86 -8.26
C PRO A 87 -13.40 -4.58 -7.83
N GLN A 88 -14.10 -5.59 -7.29
CA GLN A 88 -15.49 -5.49 -6.84
C GLN A 88 -15.70 -4.52 -5.66
N LEU A 89 -14.65 -4.23 -4.89
CA LEU A 89 -14.70 -3.35 -3.71
C LEU A 89 -14.11 -1.96 -3.97
N ARG A 90 -13.44 -1.73 -5.10
CA ARG A 90 -12.71 -0.48 -5.40
C ARG A 90 -13.60 0.75 -5.50
N GLY A 91 -14.87 0.57 -5.90
CA GLY A 91 -15.86 1.65 -5.96
C GLY A 91 -16.62 1.88 -4.65
N ASP A 92 -16.27 1.19 -3.57
CA ASP A 92 -17.06 1.12 -2.35
C ASP A 92 -16.52 1.98 -1.20
N MET A 93 -15.23 1.93 -0.96
CA MET A 93 -14.49 2.73 0.03
C MET A 93 -13.08 3.05 -0.49
N PRO A 94 -12.41 4.06 0.08
CA PRO A 94 -10.99 4.29 -0.15
C PRO A 94 -10.14 3.02 0.01
N TYR A 95 -9.13 2.84 -0.84
CA TYR A 95 -8.27 1.66 -0.78
C TYR A 95 -6.82 1.95 -1.14
N VAL A 96 -5.90 1.11 -0.63
CA VAL A 96 -4.49 1.15 -0.98
C VAL A 96 -4.23 0.21 -2.15
N GLU A 97 -3.67 0.73 -3.24
CA GLU A 97 -3.23 -0.09 -4.37
C GLU A 97 -1.83 -0.68 -4.09
N SER A 98 -1.56 -1.86 -4.61
CA SER A 98 -0.31 -2.57 -4.35
C SER A 98 0.17 -3.35 -5.56
N TRP A 99 1.44 -3.15 -5.92
CA TRP A 99 2.08 -3.75 -7.08
C TRP A 99 3.23 -4.67 -6.66
N ASN A 100 3.03 -5.97 -6.68
CA ASN A 100 4.06 -6.94 -6.30
C ASN A 100 4.74 -7.60 -7.50
N HIS A 101 4.45 -7.13 -8.71
CA HIS A 101 4.84 -7.78 -9.95
C HIS A 101 6.03 -7.10 -10.67
N LEU A 102 6.38 -5.86 -10.31
CA LEU A 102 7.41 -5.08 -11.00
C LEU A 102 8.78 -5.77 -10.96
N VAL A 103 9.26 -6.07 -9.76
CA VAL A 103 10.45 -6.89 -9.54
C VAL A 103 10.16 -7.84 -8.37
N PRO A 104 10.22 -9.15 -8.56
CA PRO A 104 9.83 -10.13 -7.53
C PRO A 104 10.97 -10.35 -6.51
N ILE A 105 11.20 -9.37 -5.66
CA ILE A 105 12.21 -9.37 -4.58
C ILE A 105 11.59 -9.37 -3.17
N SER A 106 10.32 -9.75 -3.05
CA SER A 106 9.66 -9.86 -1.74
C SER A 106 10.28 -10.94 -0.87
N THR A 107 10.45 -10.67 0.42
CA THR A 107 10.95 -11.66 1.41
C THR A 107 10.03 -12.85 1.62
N TYR A 108 8.79 -12.80 1.14
CA TYR A 108 7.90 -13.98 1.11
C TYR A 108 8.29 -15.01 0.07
N ARG A 109 9.20 -14.67 -0.85
CA ARG A 109 9.74 -15.62 -1.80
C ARG A 109 10.94 -16.32 -1.18
N ASP A 110 11.11 -17.58 -1.49
CA ASP A 110 12.34 -18.30 -1.20
C ASP A 110 13.52 -17.56 -1.86
N ALA A 111 14.67 -17.52 -1.20
CA ALA A 111 15.85 -16.83 -1.66
C ALA A 111 16.25 -17.19 -3.12
N GLY A 112 16.12 -18.44 -3.50
CA GLY A 112 16.37 -18.91 -4.87
C GLY A 112 15.35 -18.46 -5.91
N SER A 113 14.25 -17.81 -5.51
CA SER A 113 13.19 -17.33 -6.41
C SER A 113 13.22 -15.82 -6.65
N PHE A 114 14.21 -15.08 -6.14
CA PHE A 114 14.42 -13.69 -6.48
C PHE A 114 14.85 -13.56 -7.93
N HIS A 115 14.11 -12.77 -8.69
CA HIS A 115 14.39 -12.49 -10.10
C HIS A 115 14.92 -11.08 -10.23
N PHE A 116 16.22 -10.93 -9.99
CA PHE A 116 16.90 -9.66 -10.24
C PHE A 116 16.94 -9.36 -11.74
N ILE A 117 16.93 -8.09 -12.07
CA ILE A 117 17.00 -7.58 -13.44
C ILE A 117 18.22 -6.68 -13.61
N ASP A 118 18.69 -6.52 -14.82
CA ASP A 118 19.64 -5.45 -15.14
C ASP A 118 18.90 -4.11 -15.17
N ILE A 119 18.83 -3.47 -14.00
CA ILE A 119 18.09 -2.20 -13.84
C ILE A 119 18.69 -1.07 -14.71
N PHE A 120 19.91 -1.22 -15.20
CA PHE A 120 20.57 -0.27 -16.09
C PHE A 120 20.32 -0.56 -17.58
N ASP A 121 19.69 -1.70 -17.92
CA ASP A 121 19.30 -1.99 -19.29
C ASP A 121 18.08 -1.14 -19.70
N PRO A 122 18.20 -0.30 -20.75
CA PRO A 122 17.09 0.50 -21.25
C PRO A 122 15.83 -0.33 -21.60
N LYS A 123 15.98 -1.61 -21.96
CA LYS A 123 14.82 -2.49 -22.24
C LYS A 123 14.06 -2.82 -20.96
N GLU A 124 14.77 -3.15 -19.88
CA GLU A 124 14.14 -3.41 -18.57
C GLU A 124 13.52 -2.14 -17.99
N GLN A 125 14.19 -0.99 -18.13
CA GLN A 125 13.63 0.30 -17.72
C GLN A 125 12.31 0.60 -18.45
N LYS A 126 12.29 0.35 -19.77
CA LYS A 126 11.07 0.53 -20.56
C LYS A 126 9.98 -0.45 -20.20
N ARG A 127 10.32 -1.71 -19.90
CA ARG A 127 9.37 -2.71 -19.40
C ARG A 127 8.72 -2.25 -18.11
N LEU A 128 9.51 -1.81 -17.12
CA LEU A 128 9.01 -1.29 -15.85
C LEU A 128 8.09 -0.08 -16.05
N GLU A 129 8.47 0.87 -16.91
CA GLU A 129 7.62 2.04 -17.22
C GLU A 129 6.26 1.61 -17.79
N VAL A 130 6.23 0.62 -18.70
CA VAL A 130 4.99 0.11 -19.29
C VAL A 130 4.10 -0.58 -18.25
N GLU A 131 4.69 -1.36 -17.34
CA GLU A 131 3.96 -2.05 -16.29
C GLU A 131 3.39 -1.07 -15.26
N VAL A 132 4.16 -0.05 -14.86
CA VAL A 132 3.68 1.03 -13.98
C VAL A 132 2.52 1.77 -14.65
N LYS A 133 2.65 2.15 -15.94
CA LYS A 133 1.57 2.79 -16.69
C LYS A 133 0.28 1.97 -16.66
N ALA A 134 0.36 0.69 -17.01
CA ALA A 134 -0.80 -0.20 -17.02
C ALA A 134 -1.46 -0.34 -15.63
N SER A 135 -0.64 -0.32 -14.57
CA SER A 135 -1.13 -0.39 -13.19
C SER A 135 -1.83 0.91 -12.77
N CYS A 136 -1.29 2.08 -13.13
CA CYS A 136 -1.96 3.37 -12.89
C CYS A 136 -3.30 3.44 -13.66
N GLU A 137 -3.31 3.13 -14.96
CA GLU A 137 -4.52 3.15 -15.79
C GLU A 137 -5.64 2.26 -15.22
N LYS A 138 -5.28 1.13 -14.62
CA LYS A 138 -6.25 0.25 -13.95
C LYS A 138 -6.80 0.87 -12.66
N SER A 139 -5.96 1.51 -11.87
CA SER A 139 -6.38 2.15 -10.61
C SER A 139 -7.25 3.38 -10.86
N LEU A 140 -6.94 4.14 -11.90
CA LEU A 140 -7.68 5.35 -12.32
C LEU A 140 -9.10 5.06 -12.87
N GLN A 141 -9.56 3.82 -12.85
CA GLN A 141 -10.98 3.50 -13.09
C GLN A 141 -11.89 3.92 -11.92
N ASN A 142 -11.34 4.09 -10.71
CA ASN A 142 -12.02 4.59 -9.51
C ASN A 142 -11.08 5.57 -8.77
N PRO A 143 -10.73 6.70 -9.38
CA PRO A 143 -9.67 7.57 -8.89
C PRO A 143 -9.99 8.17 -7.51
N GLU A 144 -11.25 8.45 -7.22
CA GLU A 144 -11.69 9.06 -5.96
C GLU A 144 -11.44 8.17 -4.73
N ASN A 145 -11.27 6.87 -4.94
CA ASN A 145 -11.07 5.89 -3.86
C ASN A 145 -9.63 5.41 -3.74
N VAL A 146 -8.72 5.81 -4.62
CA VAL A 146 -7.30 5.44 -4.48
C VAL A 146 -6.66 6.29 -3.39
N ILE A 147 -6.28 5.66 -2.27
CA ILE A 147 -5.48 6.33 -1.22
C ILE A 147 -4.07 6.58 -1.75
N GLY A 148 -3.48 5.59 -2.39
CA GLY A 148 -2.14 5.68 -2.95
C GLY A 148 -1.55 4.32 -3.28
N TYR A 149 -0.30 4.34 -3.72
CA TYR A 149 0.40 3.21 -4.31
C TYR A 149 1.48 2.64 -3.40
N CYS A 150 1.42 1.34 -3.13
CA CYS A 150 2.54 0.57 -2.60
C CYS A 150 3.17 -0.25 -3.73
N TRP A 151 4.49 -0.31 -3.78
CA TRP A 151 5.22 -1.01 -4.84
C TRP A 151 5.50 -2.47 -4.45
N THR A 152 6.67 -2.75 -3.85
CA THR A 152 7.03 -4.12 -3.50
C THR A 152 6.65 -4.46 -2.06
N ASP A 153 6.16 -5.67 -1.85
CA ASP A 153 5.84 -6.19 -0.52
C ASP A 153 7.10 -6.72 0.16
N LEU A 154 7.48 -6.11 1.29
CA LEU A 154 8.67 -6.48 2.07
C LEU A 154 9.91 -6.67 1.18
N GLY A 155 10.21 -5.66 0.36
CA GLY A 155 11.32 -5.70 -0.59
C GLY A 155 12.64 -6.10 0.08
N ALA A 156 13.28 -7.14 -0.46
CA ALA A 156 14.56 -7.62 0.02
C ALA A 156 15.71 -6.96 -0.73
N TRP A 157 16.61 -6.34 0.01
CA TRP A 157 17.83 -5.71 -0.48
C TRP A 157 19.07 -6.35 0.18
N PRO A 158 19.26 -7.68 0.05
CA PRO A 158 20.34 -8.38 0.73
C PRO A 158 21.69 -8.12 0.04
N LEU A 159 22.75 -8.15 0.84
CA LEU A 159 24.13 -8.25 0.36
C LEU A 159 24.83 -9.49 0.90
N ASP A 160 24.30 -10.08 1.97
CA ASP A 160 24.78 -11.33 2.49
C ASP A 160 24.23 -12.52 1.68
N ASN A 161 24.98 -13.60 1.65
CA ASN A 161 24.57 -14.83 0.99
C ASN A 161 23.57 -15.65 1.81
N SER A 162 22.99 -15.10 2.85
CA SER A 162 21.97 -15.79 3.67
C SER A 162 20.73 -16.15 2.84
N THR A 163 20.49 -15.40 1.76
CA THR A 163 19.41 -15.61 0.81
C THR A 163 19.84 -16.32 -0.49
N GLY A 164 21.12 -16.72 -0.60
CA GLY A 164 21.64 -17.48 -1.75
C GLY A 164 22.04 -16.64 -2.97
N ASN A 165 21.46 -15.46 -3.17
CA ASN A 165 21.82 -14.51 -4.23
C ASN A 165 21.47 -13.07 -3.80
N ASN A 166 22.09 -12.09 -4.44
CA ASN A 166 21.82 -10.68 -4.22
C ASN A 166 21.95 -9.88 -5.52
N TRP A 167 21.42 -8.68 -5.54
CA TRP A 167 21.38 -7.89 -6.78
C TRP A 167 22.79 -7.45 -7.25
N VAL A 168 23.71 -7.19 -6.35
CA VAL A 168 25.09 -6.80 -6.69
C VAL A 168 25.81 -7.94 -7.40
N ASP A 169 25.75 -9.16 -6.85
CA ASP A 169 26.36 -10.35 -7.47
C ASP A 169 25.70 -10.69 -8.79
N PHE A 170 24.38 -10.49 -8.90
CA PHE A 170 23.68 -10.66 -10.18
C PHE A 170 24.28 -9.71 -11.24
N ILE A 171 24.40 -8.41 -10.97
CA ILE A 171 24.98 -7.44 -11.92
C ILE A 171 26.43 -7.80 -12.25
N LYS A 172 27.24 -8.22 -11.27
CA LYS A 172 28.63 -8.65 -11.49
C LYS A 172 28.73 -9.89 -12.40
N SER A 173 27.71 -10.75 -12.41
CA SER A 173 27.67 -11.97 -13.21
C SER A 173 27.20 -11.77 -14.66
N LEU A 174 26.68 -10.59 -14.99
CA LEU A 174 26.22 -10.30 -16.34
C LEU A 174 27.37 -10.33 -17.38
N PRO A 175 27.06 -10.53 -18.67
CA PRO A 175 28.05 -10.43 -19.75
C PRO A 175 28.79 -9.10 -19.73
N PRO A 176 30.08 -9.07 -20.15
CA PRO A 176 30.90 -7.87 -20.09
C PRO A 176 30.36 -6.64 -20.82
N ASP A 177 29.49 -6.83 -21.80
CA ASP A 177 28.82 -5.81 -22.61
C ASP A 177 27.43 -5.42 -22.11
N ALA A 178 26.92 -6.11 -21.08
CA ALA A 178 25.65 -5.74 -20.46
C ALA A 178 25.71 -4.37 -19.80
N PRO A 179 24.65 -3.53 -19.91
CA PRO A 179 24.63 -2.18 -19.35
C PRO A 179 24.99 -2.14 -17.87
N GLY A 180 24.41 -3.00 -17.03
CA GLY A 180 24.70 -3.07 -15.60
C GLY A 180 26.16 -3.42 -15.30
N GLN A 181 26.75 -4.33 -16.07
CA GLN A 181 28.16 -4.70 -15.92
C GLN A 181 29.08 -3.52 -16.29
N GLN A 182 28.73 -2.73 -17.30
CA GLN A 182 29.47 -1.52 -17.65
C GLN A 182 29.36 -0.45 -16.54
N VAL A 183 28.15 -0.22 -16.03
CA VAL A 183 27.93 0.71 -14.90
C VAL A 183 28.73 0.28 -13.68
N HIS A 184 28.75 -1.02 -13.35
CA HIS A 184 29.56 -1.53 -12.24
C HIS A 184 31.06 -1.27 -12.45
N LYS A 185 31.60 -1.52 -13.64
CA LYS A 185 33.02 -1.25 -13.96
C LYS A 185 33.37 0.23 -13.80
N GLU A 186 32.51 1.13 -14.28
CA GLU A 186 32.74 2.58 -14.14
C GLU A 186 32.63 3.01 -12.67
N PHE A 187 31.65 2.47 -11.93
CA PHE A 187 31.51 2.71 -10.50
C PHE A 187 32.77 2.30 -9.72
N VAL A 188 33.32 1.13 -9.98
CA VAL A 188 34.54 0.62 -9.30
C VAL A 188 35.75 1.53 -9.56
N LYS A 189 35.89 2.10 -10.77
CA LYS A 189 36.99 3.01 -11.11
C LYS A 189 36.96 4.31 -10.32
N VAL A 190 35.78 4.82 -10.00
CA VAL A 190 35.61 6.12 -9.34
C VAL A 190 35.36 6.01 -7.84
N TRP A 191 34.96 4.83 -7.38
CA TRP A 191 34.67 4.60 -5.96
C TRP A 191 35.94 4.75 -5.12
N LYS A 192 35.81 5.44 -4.01
CA LYS A 192 36.88 5.61 -3.02
C LYS A 192 36.42 5.06 -1.69
N ASP A 193 37.22 4.22 -1.11
CA ASP A 193 36.99 3.74 0.25
C ASP A 193 37.23 4.87 1.26
N ASP A 194 36.21 5.31 1.93
CA ASP A 194 36.25 6.29 3.01
C ASP A 194 36.15 5.63 4.41
N GLY A 195 36.15 4.29 4.45
CA GLY A 195 36.03 3.50 5.67
C GLY A 195 34.61 3.45 6.26
N THR A 196 33.61 4.08 5.64
CA THR A 196 32.23 4.14 6.17
C THR A 196 31.30 3.07 5.59
N THR A 197 31.50 2.74 4.33
CA THR A 197 30.60 1.83 3.58
C THR A 197 31.43 0.94 2.66
N SER A 198 31.14 -0.36 2.60
CA SER A 198 31.80 -1.24 1.62
C SER A 198 31.36 -0.91 0.20
N GLN A 199 32.23 -1.22 -0.79
CA GLN A 199 31.97 -0.98 -2.22
C GLN A 199 30.63 -1.60 -2.65
N ASP A 200 30.33 -2.83 -2.22
CA ASP A 200 29.09 -3.52 -2.59
C ASP A 200 27.85 -2.87 -1.97
N LYS A 201 27.94 -2.36 -0.75
CA LYS A 201 26.82 -1.58 -0.14
C LYS A 201 26.58 -0.27 -0.90
N ALA A 202 27.65 0.42 -1.28
CA ALA A 202 27.54 1.64 -2.06
C ALA A 202 26.97 1.37 -3.47
N PHE A 203 27.37 0.25 -4.10
CA PHE A 203 26.82 -0.14 -5.39
C PHE A 203 25.35 -0.59 -5.28
N LEU A 204 24.95 -1.29 -4.21
CA LEU A 204 23.54 -1.62 -3.95
C LEU A 204 22.67 -0.36 -3.83
N ARG A 205 23.18 0.69 -3.17
CA ARG A 205 22.49 1.99 -3.13
C ARG A 205 22.29 2.59 -4.54
N LEU A 206 23.29 2.46 -5.41
CA LEU A 206 23.16 2.93 -6.81
C LEU A 206 22.08 2.14 -7.57
N ILE A 207 22.03 0.82 -7.38
CA ILE A 207 20.95 -0.03 -7.94
C ILE A 207 19.58 0.43 -7.41
N ALA A 208 19.44 0.62 -6.09
CA ALA A 208 18.22 1.08 -5.46
C ALA A 208 17.78 2.47 -5.97
N ARG A 209 18.72 3.41 -6.07
CA ARG A 209 18.46 4.73 -6.64
C ARG A 209 17.89 4.65 -8.04
N GLU A 210 18.47 3.83 -8.90
CA GLU A 210 17.99 3.68 -10.28
C GLU A 210 16.62 3.01 -10.34
N TYR A 211 16.38 1.96 -9.54
CA TYR A 211 15.09 1.32 -9.43
C TYR A 211 13.99 2.28 -8.98
N PHE A 212 14.18 2.99 -7.87
CA PHE A 212 13.19 3.92 -7.35
C PHE A 212 13.01 5.13 -8.29
N ARG A 213 14.06 5.59 -8.95
CA ARG A 213 13.96 6.63 -9.97
C ARG A 213 13.02 6.23 -11.11
N ILE A 214 13.20 5.02 -11.65
CA ILE A 214 12.40 4.52 -12.77
C ILE A 214 10.93 4.36 -12.34
N VAL A 215 10.69 3.61 -11.27
CA VAL A 215 9.33 3.30 -10.81
C VAL A 215 8.62 4.57 -10.33
N GLY A 216 9.29 5.39 -9.51
CA GLY A 216 8.70 6.60 -8.96
C GLY A 216 8.42 7.67 -10.02
N THR A 217 9.36 7.88 -10.96
CA THR A 217 9.15 8.81 -12.07
C THR A 217 8.01 8.36 -12.98
N ALA A 218 7.94 7.05 -13.29
CA ALA A 218 6.85 6.50 -14.09
C ALA A 218 5.50 6.61 -13.37
N ASN A 219 5.44 6.28 -12.08
CA ASN A 219 4.23 6.43 -11.28
C ASN A 219 3.72 7.87 -11.31
N ARG A 220 4.58 8.83 -10.98
CA ARG A 220 4.22 10.26 -10.97
C ARG A 220 3.87 10.80 -12.36
N LYS A 221 4.43 10.24 -13.42
CA LYS A 221 4.12 10.60 -14.82
C LYS A 221 2.71 10.16 -15.23
N TYR A 222 2.30 8.97 -14.85
CA TYR A 222 1.02 8.37 -15.26
C TYR A 222 -0.11 8.57 -14.25
N ASP A 223 0.25 8.92 -13.02
CA ASP A 223 -0.66 9.37 -11.98
C ASP A 223 0.02 10.43 -11.12
N PRO A 224 -0.09 11.71 -11.49
CA PRO A 224 0.58 12.79 -10.78
C PRO A 224 -0.02 13.13 -9.43
N ASP A 225 -1.28 12.75 -9.19
CA ASP A 225 -2.10 13.34 -8.13
C ASP A 225 -2.25 12.44 -6.90
N HIS A 226 -2.24 11.11 -7.06
CA HIS A 226 -2.38 10.20 -5.92
C HIS A 226 -1.09 10.01 -5.15
N LEU A 227 -1.25 9.63 -3.88
CA LEU A 227 -0.12 9.40 -2.97
C LEU A 227 0.73 8.19 -3.40
N ILE A 228 2.00 8.26 -3.13
CA ILE A 228 2.95 7.16 -3.32
C ILE A 228 3.56 6.82 -1.97
N PHE A 229 3.40 5.56 -1.55
CA PHE A 229 3.97 5.00 -0.31
C PHE A 229 5.28 4.24 -0.57
N GLY A 230 5.57 3.91 -1.82
CA GLY A 230 6.76 3.14 -2.19
C GLY A 230 6.71 1.68 -1.78
N ASP A 231 7.87 1.09 -1.52
CA ASP A 231 7.96 -0.28 -1.00
C ASP A 231 7.39 -0.36 0.42
N ARG A 232 6.74 -1.48 0.75
CA ARG A 232 6.32 -1.78 2.12
C ARG A 232 7.48 -2.42 2.88
N PHE A 233 7.74 -1.96 4.09
CA PHE A 233 8.83 -2.44 4.91
C PHE A 233 8.32 -3.04 6.22
N SER A 234 8.92 -4.15 6.65
CA SER A 234 8.91 -4.54 8.06
C SER A 234 10.10 -3.91 8.80
N PHE A 235 10.14 -4.01 10.11
CA PHE A 235 11.31 -3.55 10.86
C PHE A 235 12.59 -4.33 10.54
N GLN A 236 12.46 -5.55 10.00
CA GLN A 236 13.59 -6.37 9.57
C GLN A 236 14.09 -6.00 8.18
N THR A 237 13.20 -5.55 7.31
CA THR A 237 13.55 -5.17 5.92
C THR A 237 13.81 -3.68 5.75
N PHE A 238 13.53 -2.86 6.76
CA PHE A 238 13.80 -1.44 6.72
C PHE A 238 15.32 -1.18 6.76
N ASN A 239 15.86 -0.73 5.63
CA ASN A 239 17.25 -0.33 5.49
C ASN A 239 17.31 1.17 5.21
N PRO A 240 17.75 2.00 6.17
CA PRO A 240 17.78 3.46 6.00
C PRO A 240 18.49 3.93 4.73
N ALA A 241 19.63 3.29 4.37
CA ALA A 241 20.41 3.66 3.19
C ALA A 241 19.69 3.36 1.87
N ILE A 242 18.82 2.34 1.85
CA ILE A 242 17.98 2.01 0.68
C ILE A 242 16.75 2.90 0.63
N VAL A 243 16.10 3.11 1.79
CA VAL A 243 14.92 3.96 1.89
C VAL A 243 15.24 5.40 1.52
N GLU A 244 16.42 5.92 1.88
CA GLU A 244 16.90 7.24 1.49
C GLU A 244 16.84 7.46 -0.04
N GLU A 245 17.16 6.44 -0.82
CA GLU A 245 17.11 6.51 -2.30
C GLU A 245 15.65 6.50 -2.84
N MET A 246 14.68 6.08 -2.02
CA MET A 246 13.25 6.09 -2.35
C MET A 246 12.58 7.44 -2.01
N LEU A 247 13.05 8.14 -0.97
CA LEU A 247 12.37 9.33 -0.40
C LEU A 247 12.01 10.41 -1.42
N PRO A 248 12.80 10.70 -2.48
CA PRO A 248 12.45 11.72 -3.47
C PRO A 248 11.15 11.43 -4.25
N TYR A 249 10.68 10.19 -4.24
CA TYR A 249 9.58 9.72 -5.07
C TYR A 249 8.31 9.39 -4.29
N VAL A 250 8.34 9.45 -2.95
CA VAL A 250 7.22 9.03 -2.09
C VAL A 250 6.69 10.19 -1.24
N ASP A 251 5.40 10.12 -0.94
CA ASP A 251 4.71 11.10 -0.09
C ASP A 251 4.66 10.65 1.37
N ALA A 252 4.57 9.34 1.62
CA ALA A 252 4.58 8.72 2.94
C ALA A 252 5.26 7.34 2.87
N ILE A 253 5.45 6.70 4.02
CA ILE A 253 6.10 5.38 4.13
C ILE A 253 5.08 4.32 4.57
N ALA A 254 5.07 3.19 3.88
CA ALA A 254 4.25 2.03 4.26
C ALA A 254 5.06 1.06 5.14
N VAL A 255 4.55 0.76 6.33
CA VAL A 255 5.21 -0.12 7.31
C VAL A 255 4.29 -1.26 7.70
N GLN A 256 4.87 -2.46 7.78
CA GLN A 256 4.23 -3.68 8.28
C GLN A 256 4.89 -4.08 9.61
N PRO A 257 4.34 -3.70 10.77
CA PRO A 257 4.94 -3.94 12.07
C PRO A 257 4.70 -5.37 12.57
N TYR A 258 5.21 -6.36 11.85
CA TYR A 258 5.11 -7.76 12.25
C TYR A 258 5.86 -8.05 13.56
N PHE A 259 5.40 -9.09 14.25
CA PHE A 259 6.03 -9.64 15.47
C PHE A 259 6.09 -8.67 16.66
N MET A 260 5.15 -7.72 16.71
CA MET A 260 5.05 -6.77 17.81
C MET A 260 3.85 -7.09 18.71
N GLU A 261 4.07 -7.18 20.01
CA GLU A 261 3.00 -7.45 20.99
C GLU A 261 2.19 -6.20 21.37
N SER A 262 2.76 -5.03 21.12
CA SER A 262 2.16 -3.72 21.40
C SER A 262 2.50 -2.74 20.29
N PHE A 263 1.88 -1.58 20.30
CA PHE A 263 2.20 -0.51 19.36
C PHE A 263 3.68 -0.12 19.45
N PRO A 264 4.44 -0.20 18.35
CA PRO A 264 5.90 -0.08 18.37
C PRO A 264 6.37 1.37 18.24
N GLN A 265 5.93 2.25 19.15
CA GLN A 265 6.16 3.70 19.11
C GLN A 265 7.61 4.05 18.80
N GLN A 266 8.57 3.52 19.57
CA GLN A 266 9.97 3.88 19.41
C GLN A 266 10.52 3.60 18.00
N LYS A 267 10.18 2.43 17.43
CA LYS A 267 10.64 2.05 16.09
C LYS A 267 10.00 2.92 15.01
N LEU A 268 8.73 3.30 15.18
CA LEU A 268 8.04 4.21 14.27
C LEU A 268 8.59 5.63 14.38
N ASP A 269 8.92 6.11 15.58
CA ASP A 269 9.61 7.39 15.79
C ASP A 269 10.98 7.42 15.09
N GLU A 270 11.72 6.32 15.12
CA GLU A 270 13.00 6.18 14.41
C GLU A 270 12.82 6.28 12.90
N ILE A 271 11.82 5.57 12.33
CA ILE A 271 11.51 5.63 10.90
C ILE A 271 11.06 7.04 10.52
N HIS A 272 10.13 7.63 11.27
CA HIS A 272 9.65 8.98 10.97
C HIS A 272 10.78 10.01 11.02
N ARG A 273 11.63 9.98 12.06
CA ARG A 273 12.80 10.86 12.18
C ARG A 273 13.81 10.69 11.04
N CYS A 274 14.03 9.43 10.60
CA CYS A 274 14.96 9.12 9.51
C CYS A 274 14.42 9.59 8.14
N THR A 275 13.11 9.49 7.93
CA THR A 275 12.49 9.73 6.62
C THR A 275 11.86 11.12 6.49
N GLY A 276 11.47 11.74 7.60
CA GLY A 276 10.68 12.98 7.62
C GLY A 276 9.28 12.83 7.02
N LYS A 277 8.80 11.59 6.84
CA LYS A 277 7.53 11.28 6.16
C LYS A 277 6.50 10.74 7.14
N PRO A 278 5.20 11.01 6.91
CA PRO A 278 4.12 10.29 7.60
C PRO A 278 4.17 8.79 7.28
N ILE A 279 3.52 7.99 8.13
CA ILE A 279 3.58 6.53 8.06
C ILE A 279 2.17 5.94 7.95
N LEU A 280 1.98 5.00 7.02
CA LEU A 280 0.81 4.14 6.94
C LEU A 280 1.15 2.75 7.50
N LEU A 281 0.43 2.30 8.54
CA LEU A 281 0.56 0.94 9.06
C LEU A 281 -0.31 0.00 8.22
N CYS A 282 0.29 -0.56 7.20
CA CYS A 282 -0.45 -1.23 6.14
C CYS A 282 -0.75 -2.70 6.41
N ASP A 283 -0.24 -3.27 7.51
CA ASP A 283 -0.50 -4.67 7.85
C ASP A 283 -0.09 -5.00 9.29
N PHE A 284 -1.06 -5.32 10.15
CA PHE A 284 -0.84 -5.88 11.49
C PHE A 284 -2.01 -6.76 11.91
N ALA A 285 -1.86 -7.58 12.91
CA ALA A 285 -2.96 -8.34 13.50
C ALA A 285 -2.67 -8.80 14.94
N ILE A 286 -3.73 -9.07 15.67
CA ILE A 286 -3.70 -9.82 16.91
C ILE A 286 -4.07 -11.28 16.60
N ARG A 287 -3.23 -12.22 16.98
CA ARG A 287 -3.49 -13.64 16.76
C ARG A 287 -4.29 -14.24 17.91
N PHE A 288 -5.23 -15.10 17.55
CA PHE A 288 -5.98 -15.94 18.50
C PHE A 288 -5.33 -17.32 18.55
N GLN A 289 -5.44 -17.99 19.68
CA GLN A 289 -4.93 -19.34 19.84
C GLN A 289 -6.02 -20.32 20.20
N ASP A 290 -6.07 -21.42 19.45
CA ASP A 290 -6.81 -22.61 19.82
C ASP A 290 -5.80 -23.68 20.30
N GLY A 291 -5.41 -23.64 21.57
CA GLY A 291 -4.77 -24.77 22.24
C GLY A 291 -3.23 -24.87 22.28
N ASP A 292 -2.44 -24.09 21.54
CA ASP A 292 -0.96 -24.13 21.60
C ASP A 292 -0.36 -22.80 22.10
N LYS A 293 0.22 -22.82 23.30
CA LYS A 293 0.75 -21.64 24.01
C LYS A 293 2.13 -21.17 23.53
N ASN A 294 2.75 -21.83 22.54
CA ASN A 294 4.17 -21.59 22.19
C ASN A 294 4.39 -20.70 20.98
N ILE A 295 3.43 -19.85 20.59
CA ILE A 295 3.59 -18.93 19.46
C ILE A 295 3.84 -17.54 19.99
N SER A 296 5.11 -17.12 19.97
CA SER A 296 5.56 -15.88 20.60
C SER A 296 5.70 -14.68 19.67
N ALA A 297 5.52 -14.84 18.35
CA ALA A 297 5.87 -13.78 17.39
C ALA A 297 4.86 -12.62 17.28
N TRP A 298 3.62 -12.88 17.67
CA TRP A 298 2.53 -11.92 17.67
C TRP A 298 1.89 -11.86 19.05
N LYS A 299 1.18 -10.76 19.35
CA LYS A 299 0.36 -10.70 20.57
C LYS A 299 -0.75 -11.73 20.45
N LEU A 300 -0.74 -12.70 21.34
CA LEU A 300 -1.75 -13.76 21.40
C LEU A 300 -2.89 -13.33 22.31
N ALA A 301 -4.09 -13.66 21.91
CA ALA A 301 -5.29 -13.53 22.73
C ALA A 301 -5.99 -14.88 22.83
N GLU A 302 -6.29 -15.31 24.04
CA GLU A 302 -7.02 -16.56 24.28
C GLU A 302 -8.50 -16.45 23.87
N GLU A 303 -9.02 -15.23 23.98
CA GLU A 303 -10.43 -14.91 23.68
C GLU A 303 -10.53 -13.67 22.79
N SER A 304 -11.60 -13.55 22.03
CA SER A 304 -11.88 -12.38 21.19
C SER A 304 -12.01 -11.07 21.99
N VAL A 305 -12.42 -11.13 23.25
CA VAL A 305 -12.46 -9.98 24.16
C VAL A 305 -11.06 -9.45 24.46
N ALA A 306 -10.12 -10.36 24.79
CA ALA A 306 -8.72 -9.96 25.03
C ALA A 306 -8.08 -9.42 23.75
N ALA A 307 -8.36 -10.01 22.58
CA ALA A 307 -7.91 -9.50 21.31
C ALA A 307 -8.50 -8.12 21.00
N GLY A 308 -9.78 -7.90 21.28
CA GLY A 308 -10.44 -6.60 21.13
C GLY A 308 -9.78 -5.52 21.97
N LYS A 309 -9.50 -5.79 23.24
CA LYS A 309 -8.80 -4.87 24.13
C LYS A 309 -7.41 -4.52 23.62
N ALA A 310 -6.62 -5.53 23.23
CA ALA A 310 -5.27 -5.33 22.69
C ALA A 310 -5.31 -4.52 21.37
N TYR A 311 -6.32 -4.78 20.54
CA TYR A 311 -6.55 -4.02 19.30
C TYR A 311 -6.87 -2.54 19.58
N ALA A 312 -7.78 -2.28 20.52
CA ALA A 312 -8.13 -0.90 20.89
C ALA A 312 -6.92 -0.13 21.43
N GLU A 313 -6.10 -0.73 22.27
CA GLU A 313 -4.87 -0.12 22.79
C GLU A 313 -3.90 0.22 21.64
N TYR A 314 -3.71 -0.70 20.69
CA TYR A 314 -2.86 -0.50 19.53
C TYR A 314 -3.34 0.64 18.63
N VAL A 315 -4.61 0.63 18.24
CA VAL A 315 -5.16 1.64 17.31
C VAL A 315 -5.30 3.00 17.97
N LYS A 316 -5.63 3.08 19.27
CA LYS A 316 -5.62 4.35 20.02
C LYS A 316 -4.21 4.95 20.09
N ALA A 317 -3.16 4.13 20.30
CA ALA A 317 -1.79 4.60 20.25
C ALA A 317 -1.43 5.14 18.86
N ALA A 318 -1.82 4.46 17.78
CA ALA A 318 -1.64 4.94 16.42
C ALA A 318 -2.40 6.26 16.15
N LEU A 319 -3.66 6.36 16.60
CA LEU A 319 -4.45 7.58 16.51
C LEU A 319 -3.84 8.76 17.26
N ASN A 320 -3.15 8.52 18.37
CA ASN A 320 -2.48 9.56 19.17
C ASN A 320 -1.08 9.91 18.66
N THR A 321 -0.59 9.22 17.62
CA THR A 321 0.72 9.49 17.02
C THR A 321 0.54 10.35 15.77
N SER A 322 1.04 11.59 15.80
CA SER A 322 0.71 12.65 14.83
C SER A 322 1.08 12.35 13.37
N TYR A 323 2.03 11.48 13.14
CA TYR A 323 2.51 11.11 11.80
C TYR A 323 1.94 9.77 11.29
N ILE A 324 1.01 9.13 12.00
CA ILE A 324 0.36 7.88 11.54
C ILE A 324 -0.93 8.22 10.80
N LEU A 325 -1.01 7.78 9.54
CA LEU A 325 -2.12 8.06 8.63
C LEU A 325 -3.27 7.06 8.73
N GLY A 326 -2.98 5.85 9.20
CA GLY A 326 -3.98 4.78 9.27
C GLY A 326 -3.41 3.44 9.67
N VAL A 327 -4.30 2.48 9.91
CA VAL A 327 -3.97 1.10 10.29
C VAL A 327 -4.87 0.10 9.57
N PHE A 328 -4.33 -1.03 9.15
CA PHE A 328 -5.07 -2.07 8.47
C PHE A 328 -4.82 -3.43 9.11
N TRP A 329 -5.90 -4.14 9.45
CA TRP A 329 -5.83 -5.50 9.96
C TRP A 329 -5.47 -6.49 8.87
N CYS A 330 -4.55 -7.42 9.15
CA CYS A 330 -4.12 -8.46 8.24
C CYS A 330 -5.08 -9.65 8.25
N ASN A 331 -5.71 -9.85 7.12
CA ASN A 331 -6.67 -10.86 6.68
C ASN A 331 -8.11 -10.70 7.21
N PRO A 332 -9.08 -10.79 6.28
CA PRO A 332 -10.49 -10.70 6.62
C PRO A 332 -11.00 -11.92 7.39
N VAL A 333 -10.61 -13.13 6.99
CA VAL A 333 -11.06 -14.39 7.60
C VAL A 333 -9.91 -15.33 7.91
N ASP A 334 -10.16 -16.30 8.78
CA ASP A 334 -9.21 -17.37 9.08
C ASP A 334 -8.92 -18.25 7.87
N THR A 335 -7.73 -18.83 7.83
CA THR A 335 -7.41 -19.87 6.86
C THR A 335 -7.62 -21.26 7.49
N PRO A 336 -8.06 -22.27 6.73
CA PRO A 336 -8.26 -23.62 7.25
C PRO A 336 -7.01 -24.24 7.87
N LYS A 337 -5.82 -23.82 7.40
CA LYS A 337 -4.52 -24.30 7.90
C LYS A 337 -3.95 -23.48 9.04
N GLY A 338 -4.63 -22.41 9.47
CA GLY A 338 -4.08 -21.43 10.40
C GLY A 338 -3.01 -20.54 9.76
N PHE A 339 -2.41 -19.65 10.58
CA PHE A 339 -1.36 -18.72 10.16
C PHE A 339 -0.01 -19.16 10.75
N GLY A 340 0.79 -19.82 9.95
CA GLY A 340 2.13 -20.29 10.32
C GLY A 340 2.14 -21.61 11.09
N LYS A 341 1.14 -21.87 11.95
CA LYS A 341 0.95 -23.15 12.66
C LYS A 341 -0.54 -23.50 12.70
N ALA A 342 -0.83 -24.80 12.78
CA ALA A 342 -2.20 -25.28 12.96
C ALA A 342 -2.80 -24.69 14.26
N GLY A 343 -4.06 -24.31 14.23
CA GLY A 343 -4.78 -23.74 15.38
C GLY A 343 -4.58 -22.24 15.61
N VAL A 344 -3.64 -21.57 14.91
CA VAL A 344 -3.50 -20.11 15.01
C VAL A 344 -4.50 -19.43 14.12
N LYS A 345 -5.31 -18.57 14.72
CA LYS A 345 -6.33 -17.75 14.04
C LYS A 345 -5.85 -16.30 13.96
N GLN A 346 -6.14 -15.63 12.87
CA GLN A 346 -5.78 -14.23 12.64
C GLN A 346 -6.87 -13.48 11.87
N GLY A 347 -7.87 -14.18 11.34
CA GLY A 347 -9.00 -13.58 10.64
C GLY A 347 -9.71 -12.56 11.51
N PHE A 348 -10.02 -11.38 10.96
CA PHE A 348 -10.85 -10.40 11.65
C PHE A 348 -12.26 -10.97 11.91
N PHE A 349 -12.80 -11.67 10.93
CA PHE A 349 -14.00 -12.50 11.05
C PHE A 349 -13.61 -13.98 11.21
N ALA A 350 -14.46 -14.76 11.84
CA ALA A 350 -14.41 -16.22 11.76
C ALA A 350 -14.89 -16.70 10.37
N ASP A 351 -14.80 -18.02 10.11
CA ASP A 351 -15.23 -18.61 8.84
C ASP A 351 -16.64 -18.14 8.44
N GLY A 352 -16.83 -17.82 7.15
CA GLY A 352 -18.13 -17.34 6.65
C GLY A 352 -18.53 -15.95 7.13
N LEU A 353 -17.58 -15.08 7.44
CA LEU A 353 -17.81 -13.73 7.97
C LEU A 353 -18.54 -13.69 9.32
N LEU A 354 -18.49 -14.76 10.10
CA LEU A 354 -19.07 -14.80 11.42
C LEU A 354 -18.42 -13.79 12.37
N SER A 355 -19.23 -13.16 13.19
CA SER A 355 -18.75 -12.18 14.17
C SER A 355 -17.83 -12.83 15.21
N ARG A 356 -16.87 -12.03 15.66
CA ARG A 356 -16.09 -12.30 16.90
C ARG A 356 -16.53 -11.29 17.95
N PRO A 357 -17.51 -11.66 18.80
CA PRO A 357 -17.96 -10.81 19.90
C PRO A 357 -16.77 -10.31 20.73
N GLY A 358 -16.84 -9.14 21.30
CA GLY A 358 -15.73 -8.53 22.03
C GLY A 358 -14.69 -7.85 21.15
N LEU A 359 -14.20 -8.49 20.08
CA LEU A 359 -13.34 -7.81 19.08
C LEU A 359 -14.18 -6.83 18.25
N HIS A 360 -15.31 -7.28 17.73
CA HIS A 360 -16.17 -6.44 16.87
C HIS A 360 -16.81 -5.29 17.66
N ASP A 361 -17.26 -5.55 18.89
CA ASP A 361 -17.83 -4.52 19.78
C ASP A 361 -16.77 -3.43 20.06
N THR A 362 -15.54 -3.85 20.38
CA THR A 362 -14.42 -2.92 20.61
C THR A 362 -14.07 -2.11 19.37
N VAL A 363 -14.12 -2.71 18.18
CA VAL A 363 -13.83 -1.99 16.91
C VAL A 363 -14.89 -0.94 16.64
N GLN A 364 -16.14 -1.21 16.93
CA GLN A 364 -17.22 -0.24 16.79
C GLN A 364 -17.01 0.96 17.72
N GLU A 365 -16.76 0.73 19.01
CA GLU A 365 -16.44 1.78 19.98
C GLU A 365 -15.21 2.59 19.57
N LEU A 366 -14.18 1.92 19.02
CA LEU A 366 -12.96 2.55 18.55
C LEU A 366 -13.20 3.45 17.34
N ASN A 367 -14.07 3.07 16.41
CA ASN A 367 -14.44 3.89 15.28
C ASN A 367 -15.22 5.13 15.69
N GLU A 368 -16.11 5.01 16.68
CA GLU A 368 -16.75 6.19 17.28
C GLU A 368 -15.76 7.13 17.97
N TYR A 369 -14.74 6.58 18.64
CA TYR A 369 -13.63 7.37 19.21
C TYR A 369 -12.84 8.08 18.11
N ARG A 370 -12.48 7.37 17.01
CA ARG A 370 -11.76 7.94 15.87
C ARG A 370 -12.52 9.13 15.26
N GLU A 371 -13.83 9.00 15.05
CA GLU A 371 -14.67 10.07 14.49
C GLU A 371 -14.65 11.33 15.35
N LYS A 372 -14.64 11.18 16.68
CA LYS A 372 -14.53 12.30 17.62
C LYS A 372 -13.15 12.99 17.61
N GLN A 373 -12.09 12.27 17.22
CA GLN A 373 -10.74 12.82 17.10
C GLN A 373 -10.47 13.45 15.72
N THR A 374 -11.27 13.12 14.71
CA THR A 374 -11.13 13.66 13.36
C THR A 374 -11.62 15.10 13.32
N PRO A 375 -10.81 16.07 12.85
CA PRO A 375 -11.24 17.46 12.71
C PRO A 375 -12.49 17.55 11.84
N GLN A 376 -13.48 18.32 12.31
CA GLN A 376 -14.67 18.64 11.52
C GLN A 376 -14.45 20.03 10.91
N PHE A 377 -14.40 20.11 9.60
CA PHE A 377 -14.51 21.40 8.92
C PHE A 377 -16.01 21.71 8.83
N GLY A 378 -16.45 22.73 9.57
CA GLY A 378 -17.84 23.17 9.52
C GLY A 378 -18.24 23.53 8.08
N GLU A 379 -19.48 23.17 7.70
CA GLU A 379 -20.12 23.54 6.46
C GLU A 379 -20.11 25.04 6.20
#